data_9772ca5394e4b7fa3dd4493155583f5e
#
_entry.id   9772ca5394e4b7fa3dd4493155583f5e
#
_cell.length_a   1.000
_cell.length_b   1.000
_cell.length_c   1.000
_cell.angle_alpha   90.00
_cell.angle_beta   90.00
_cell.angle_gamma   90.00
#
_symmetry.space_group_name_H-M   'P 1'
#
loop_
_entity.id
_entity.type
_entity.pdbx_description
1 polymer ?
#
loop_
_entity_poly.entity_id
_entity_poly.type
_entity_poly.pdbx_seq_one_letter_code
_entity_poly.pdbx_strand_id
1 'polypeptide(L)'
;TGLSTSTVVVGGAGDNAAAAVGTGVVEDGKAFTTIGTSGVVFAHSNNISIDPKGRVHTFCCAVPGAWHVMGVTQAAGYSLAWFQENIGTEYARKAKEQGCGAFDLINADVQKTPIGANRLIYLPYLNGERTPHVDPNCRGVFFGLSSMHTTADMARAVMEGIQYSL
;
A
#
# COMPACT_ATOMS: atom_id res chain seq x y z
N THR A 1 -5.25 38.81 3.31
CA THR A 1 -4.25 37.83 2.87
C THR A 1 -2.96 38.49 2.35
N GLY A 2 -3.00 39.79 1.97
CA GLY A 2 -1.87 40.49 1.34
C GLY A 2 -1.60 40.09 -0.12
N LEU A 3 -2.45 39.26 -0.73
CA LEU A 3 -2.35 38.89 -2.14
C LEU A 3 -2.98 39.97 -3.03
N SER A 4 -2.46 40.11 -4.25
CA SER A 4 -3.06 41.02 -5.26
C SER A 4 -4.47 40.57 -5.64
N THR A 5 -5.31 41.54 -6.03
CA THR A 5 -6.63 41.25 -6.59
C THR A 5 -6.60 40.53 -7.93
N SER A 6 -5.44 40.53 -8.59
CA SER A 6 -5.20 39.77 -9.82
C SER A 6 -4.77 38.32 -9.57
N THR A 7 -4.59 37.91 -8.30
CA THR A 7 -4.24 36.53 -7.96
C THR A 7 -5.39 35.60 -8.29
N VAL A 8 -5.13 34.64 -9.16
CA VAL A 8 -6.12 33.62 -9.54
C VAL A 8 -6.16 32.54 -8.47
N VAL A 9 -7.35 32.24 -7.96
CA VAL A 9 -7.58 31.09 -7.07
C VAL A 9 -8.06 29.94 -7.94
N VAL A 10 -7.31 28.85 -7.91
CA VAL A 10 -7.63 27.63 -8.68
C VAL A 10 -8.10 26.52 -7.75
N GLY A 11 -9.05 25.71 -8.22
CA GLY A 11 -9.41 24.45 -7.58
C GLY A 11 -8.27 23.46 -7.74
N GLY A 12 -8.04 22.65 -6.72
CA GLY A 12 -7.11 21.52 -6.79
C GLY A 12 -7.82 20.20 -7.07
N ALA A 13 -7.11 19.11 -6.85
CA ALA A 13 -7.63 17.75 -6.87
C ALA A 13 -7.18 17.00 -5.61
N GLY A 14 -7.86 15.92 -5.26
CA GLY A 14 -7.35 14.98 -4.28
C GLY A 14 -6.00 14.40 -4.74
N ASP A 15 -5.15 14.02 -3.79
CA ASP A 15 -3.76 13.58 -4.05
C ASP A 15 -3.66 12.47 -5.09
N ASN A 16 -4.49 11.43 -5.00
CA ASN A 16 -4.52 10.34 -6.00
C ASN A 16 -4.98 10.81 -7.38
N ALA A 17 -5.97 11.71 -7.46
CA ALA A 17 -6.42 12.27 -8.72
C ALA A 17 -5.36 13.18 -9.35
N ALA A 18 -4.62 13.94 -8.54
CA ALA A 18 -3.49 14.75 -9.00
C ALA A 18 -2.31 13.86 -9.44
N ALA A 19 -2.00 12.78 -8.69
CA ALA A 19 -0.99 11.81 -9.05
C ALA A 19 -1.30 11.12 -10.39
N ALA A 20 -2.59 10.84 -10.67
CA ALA A 20 -3.01 10.28 -11.94
C ALA A 20 -2.62 11.18 -13.11
N VAL A 21 -2.84 12.49 -13.00
CA VAL A 21 -2.40 13.47 -14.02
C VAL A 21 -0.88 13.47 -14.14
N GLY A 22 -0.17 13.53 -13.01
CA GLY A 22 1.29 13.59 -12.98
C GLY A 22 1.97 12.34 -13.57
N THR A 23 1.31 11.17 -13.51
CA THR A 23 1.81 9.89 -14.05
C THR A 23 1.22 9.52 -15.41
N GLY A 24 0.35 10.36 -15.97
CA GLY A 24 -0.28 10.12 -17.28
C GLY A 24 -1.39 9.07 -17.27
N VAL A 25 -1.98 8.79 -16.09
CA VAL A 25 -3.14 7.89 -15.93
C VAL A 25 -4.42 8.69 -16.08
N VAL A 26 -4.72 9.10 -17.33
CA VAL A 26 -5.77 10.05 -17.68
C VAL A 26 -6.75 9.54 -18.73
N GLU A 27 -6.73 8.25 -19.02
CA GLU A 27 -7.63 7.59 -19.98
C GLU A 27 -7.95 6.16 -19.60
N ASP A 28 -9.04 5.62 -20.14
CA ASP A 28 -9.47 4.23 -19.88
C ASP A 28 -8.35 3.21 -20.12
N GLY A 29 -8.30 2.18 -19.30
CA GLY A 29 -7.32 1.11 -19.36
C GLY A 29 -5.98 1.46 -18.67
N LYS A 30 -5.82 2.69 -18.18
CA LYS A 30 -4.65 3.07 -17.39
C LYS A 30 -4.93 3.00 -15.89
N ALA A 31 -3.93 2.53 -15.17
CA ALA A 31 -3.96 2.38 -13.73
C ALA A 31 -2.58 2.66 -13.13
N PHE A 32 -2.53 2.92 -11.85
CA PHE A 32 -1.29 2.92 -11.06
C PHE A 32 -1.53 2.31 -9.69
N THR A 33 -0.45 1.90 -9.05
CA THR A 33 -0.44 1.46 -7.67
C THR A 33 0.51 2.34 -6.87
N THR A 34 0.11 2.73 -5.67
CA THR A 34 0.99 3.40 -4.71
C THR A 34 1.11 2.57 -3.44
N ILE A 35 2.30 2.56 -2.85
CA ILE A 35 2.58 1.93 -1.57
C ILE A 35 3.17 3.00 -0.65
N GLY A 36 2.34 3.48 0.26
CA GLY A 36 2.72 4.30 1.39
C GLY A 36 2.41 3.56 2.69
N THR A 37 1.95 4.23 3.73
CA THR A 37 1.39 3.62 4.93
C THR A 37 0.27 2.65 4.55
N SER A 38 -0.67 3.10 3.71
CA SER A 38 -1.66 2.29 3.01
C SER A 38 -1.20 1.97 1.59
N GLY A 39 -1.86 1.01 0.95
CA GLY A 39 -1.66 0.71 -0.47
C GLY A 39 -2.92 1.08 -1.26
N VAL A 40 -2.73 1.62 -2.46
CA VAL A 40 -3.83 2.05 -3.33
C VAL A 40 -3.64 1.50 -4.72
N VAL A 41 -4.70 0.96 -5.29
CA VAL A 41 -4.82 0.68 -6.73
C VAL A 41 -5.84 1.66 -7.30
N PHE A 42 -5.39 2.50 -8.20
CA PHE A 42 -6.21 3.51 -8.89
C PHE A 42 -6.38 3.11 -10.35
N ALA A 43 -7.59 3.14 -10.86
CA ALA A 43 -7.89 2.90 -12.27
C ALA A 43 -8.77 4.03 -12.81
N HIS A 44 -8.31 4.67 -13.90
CA HIS A 44 -9.07 5.70 -14.58
C HIS A 44 -10.27 5.11 -15.31
N SER A 45 -11.38 5.85 -15.36
CA SER A 45 -12.58 5.48 -16.12
C SER A 45 -13.25 6.72 -16.72
N ASN A 46 -13.61 6.63 -18.00
CA ASN A 46 -14.40 7.67 -18.67
C ASN A 46 -15.89 7.62 -18.26
N ASN A 47 -16.31 6.56 -17.60
CA ASN A 47 -17.69 6.37 -17.16
C ASN A 47 -17.74 6.13 -15.65
N ILE A 48 -18.82 6.59 -15.01
CA ILE A 48 -19.07 6.27 -13.62
C ILE A 48 -19.32 4.76 -13.46
N SER A 49 -18.60 4.15 -12.53
CA SER A 49 -18.78 2.73 -12.19
C SER A 49 -18.87 2.60 -10.68
N ILE A 50 -20.02 2.18 -10.20
CA ILE A 50 -20.29 2.03 -8.76
C ILE A 50 -20.41 0.54 -8.44
N ASP A 51 -19.61 0.05 -7.50
CA ASP A 51 -19.79 -1.29 -6.95
C ASP A 51 -20.95 -1.28 -5.96
N PRO A 52 -22.06 -2.04 -6.23
CA PRO A 52 -23.22 -2.06 -5.35
C PRO A 52 -22.93 -2.57 -3.93
N LYS A 53 -21.83 -3.31 -3.75
CA LYS A 53 -21.39 -3.82 -2.45
C LYS A 53 -20.44 -2.88 -1.72
N GLY A 54 -20.06 -1.75 -2.34
CA GLY A 54 -19.18 -0.76 -1.74
C GLY A 54 -17.74 -1.24 -1.47
N ARG A 55 -17.27 -2.29 -2.17
CA ARG A 55 -15.95 -2.89 -1.96
C ARG A 55 -14.81 -2.01 -2.49
N VAL A 56 -15.12 -1.16 -3.46
CA VAL A 56 -14.20 -0.17 -4.04
C VAL A 56 -14.82 1.21 -3.99
N HIS A 57 -13.99 2.24 -4.06
CA HIS A 57 -14.43 3.63 -4.09
C HIS A 57 -14.51 4.13 -5.54
N THR A 58 -15.49 4.99 -5.81
CA THR A 58 -15.59 5.71 -7.08
C THR A 58 -15.61 7.21 -6.80
N PHE A 59 -14.73 7.96 -7.47
CA PHE A 59 -14.60 9.41 -7.34
C PHE A 59 -14.45 10.08 -8.70
N CYS A 60 -14.66 11.40 -8.74
CA CYS A 60 -14.31 12.21 -9.89
C CYS A 60 -12.79 12.26 -10.06
N CYS A 61 -12.31 12.21 -11.31
CA CYS A 61 -10.92 12.48 -11.64
C CYS A 61 -10.61 13.99 -11.64
N ALA A 62 -9.33 14.33 -11.70
CA ALA A 62 -8.88 15.68 -12.03
C ALA A 62 -9.13 16.04 -13.51
N VAL A 63 -9.29 15.02 -14.38
CA VAL A 63 -9.70 15.20 -15.77
C VAL A 63 -11.20 15.48 -15.81
N PRO A 64 -11.64 16.60 -16.44
CA PRO A 64 -13.05 16.96 -16.49
C PRO A 64 -13.92 15.87 -17.14
N GLY A 65 -15.02 15.52 -16.48
CA GLY A 65 -15.97 14.51 -16.96
C GLY A 65 -15.54 13.05 -16.77
N ALA A 66 -14.36 12.81 -16.25
CA ALA A 66 -13.85 11.47 -15.98
C ALA A 66 -13.93 11.07 -14.49
N TRP A 67 -13.83 9.77 -14.25
CA TRP A 67 -13.95 9.12 -12.96
C TRP A 67 -12.74 8.23 -12.66
N HIS A 68 -12.64 7.74 -11.46
CA HIS A 68 -11.74 6.65 -11.14
C HIS A 68 -12.36 5.68 -10.15
N VAL A 69 -11.96 4.44 -10.26
CA VAL A 69 -12.24 3.40 -9.28
C VAL A 69 -10.97 3.16 -8.47
N MET A 70 -11.10 3.03 -7.17
CA MET A 70 -9.95 2.92 -6.28
C MET A 70 -10.19 1.82 -5.23
N GLY A 71 -9.24 0.89 -5.16
CA GLY A 71 -9.11 -0.06 -4.05
C GLY A 71 -8.04 0.42 -3.06
N VAL A 72 -8.26 0.15 -1.79
CA VAL A 72 -7.33 0.56 -0.71
C VAL A 72 -7.13 -0.59 0.26
N THR A 73 -5.87 -1.00 0.48
CA THR A 73 -5.48 -1.80 1.64
C THR A 73 -4.92 -0.90 2.74
N GLN A 74 -5.35 -1.09 3.99
CA GLN A 74 -5.06 -0.15 5.07
C GLN A 74 -3.62 -0.21 5.57
N ALA A 75 -2.99 -1.37 5.53
CA ALA A 75 -1.69 -1.61 6.15
C ALA A 75 -0.68 -2.17 5.14
N ALA A 76 -0.29 -1.38 4.13
CA ALA A 76 0.77 -1.73 3.19
C ALA A 76 2.17 -1.50 3.81
N GLY A 77 2.79 -0.36 3.57
CA GLY A 77 4.09 -0.03 4.18
C GLY A 77 4.04 -0.03 5.70
N TYR A 78 2.87 0.26 6.29
CA TYR A 78 2.67 0.12 7.73
C TYR A 78 2.92 -1.30 8.24
N SER A 79 2.52 -2.33 7.50
CA SER A 79 2.81 -3.72 7.89
C SER A 79 4.33 -4.00 7.96
N LEU A 80 5.11 -3.46 7.04
CA LEU A 80 6.55 -3.64 7.05
C LEU A 80 7.22 -2.84 8.19
N ALA A 81 6.76 -1.62 8.43
CA ALA A 81 7.22 -0.82 9.56
C ALA A 81 6.89 -1.51 10.90
N TRP A 82 5.64 -1.94 11.07
CA TRP A 82 5.20 -2.70 12.24
C TRP A 82 6.03 -3.97 12.45
N PHE A 83 6.30 -4.72 11.40
CA PHE A 83 7.16 -5.91 11.46
C PHE A 83 8.56 -5.55 11.95
N GLN A 84 9.18 -4.54 11.39
CA GLN A 84 10.52 -4.09 11.77
C GLN A 84 10.58 -3.65 13.24
N GLU A 85 9.57 -2.95 13.73
CA GLU A 85 9.49 -2.42 15.10
C GLU A 85 9.21 -3.49 16.15
N ASN A 86 8.42 -4.53 15.83
CA ASN A 86 7.89 -5.46 16.82
C ASN A 86 8.46 -6.89 16.71
N ILE A 87 8.87 -7.32 15.52
CA ILE A 87 9.39 -8.68 15.26
C ILE A 87 10.84 -8.62 14.81
N GLY A 88 11.13 -7.77 13.83
CA GLY A 88 12.43 -7.61 13.21
C GLY A 88 13.37 -6.65 13.95
N THR A 89 13.27 -6.51 15.25
CA THR A 89 14.03 -5.52 16.07
C THR A 89 15.55 -5.69 15.95
N GLU A 90 16.01 -6.89 15.68
CA GLU A 90 17.41 -7.21 15.43
C GLU A 90 17.98 -6.44 14.22
N TYR A 91 17.17 -6.18 13.20
CA TYR A 91 17.58 -5.39 12.04
C TYR A 91 17.91 -3.95 12.43
N ALA A 92 17.11 -3.33 13.30
CA ALA A 92 17.38 -1.99 13.79
C ALA A 92 18.70 -1.92 14.60
N ARG A 93 18.95 -2.92 15.44
CA ARG A 93 20.20 -3.02 16.22
C ARG A 93 21.40 -3.15 15.29
N LYS A 94 21.39 -4.12 14.37
CA LYS A 94 22.49 -4.35 13.40
C LYS A 94 22.72 -3.14 12.49
N ALA A 95 21.65 -2.50 12.04
CA ALA A 95 21.73 -1.31 11.20
C ALA A 95 22.47 -0.17 11.89
N LYS A 96 22.19 0.06 13.18
CA LYS A 96 22.90 1.05 14.00
C LYS A 96 24.39 0.72 14.14
N GLU A 97 24.74 -0.55 14.32
CA GLU A 97 26.13 -1.01 14.44
C GLU A 97 26.90 -0.86 13.12
N GLN A 98 26.22 -1.06 11.99
CA GLN A 98 26.79 -1.05 10.64
C GLN A 98 26.70 0.33 9.95
N GLY A 99 26.00 1.29 10.54
CA GLY A 99 25.79 2.62 9.94
C GLY A 99 24.94 2.61 8.68
N CYS A 100 23.95 1.69 8.57
CA CYS A 100 23.03 1.56 7.44
C CYS A 100 21.57 1.63 7.87
N GLY A 101 20.64 1.54 6.92
CA GLY A 101 19.20 1.48 7.21
C GLY A 101 18.73 0.06 7.60
N ALA A 102 17.80 -0.05 8.55
CA ALA A 102 17.22 -1.34 8.93
C ALA A 102 16.52 -2.02 7.73
N PHE A 103 15.84 -1.26 6.89
CA PHE A 103 15.21 -1.77 5.68
C PHE A 103 16.19 -2.28 4.63
N ASP A 104 17.42 -1.74 4.59
CA ASP A 104 18.47 -2.25 3.69
C ASP A 104 18.86 -3.68 4.07
N LEU A 105 18.98 -3.95 5.37
CA LEU A 105 19.27 -5.30 5.89
C LEU A 105 18.11 -6.25 5.67
N ILE A 106 16.87 -5.80 5.92
CA ILE A 106 15.65 -6.58 5.63
C ILE A 106 15.63 -6.96 4.14
N ASN A 107 15.82 -6.01 3.25
CA ASN A 107 15.83 -6.24 1.80
C ASN A 107 16.91 -7.25 1.40
N ALA A 108 18.11 -7.14 1.96
CA ALA A 108 19.20 -8.05 1.68
C ALA A 108 18.89 -9.51 2.08
N ASP A 109 18.19 -9.71 3.19
CA ASP A 109 17.79 -11.04 3.64
C ASP A 109 16.57 -11.58 2.89
N VAL A 110 15.58 -10.72 2.60
CA VAL A 110 14.42 -11.07 1.76
C VAL A 110 14.85 -11.53 0.36
N GLN A 111 15.89 -10.91 -0.23
CA GLN A 111 16.41 -11.33 -1.54
C GLN A 111 16.97 -12.76 -1.55
N LYS A 112 17.46 -13.26 -0.41
CA LYS A 112 17.97 -14.64 -0.26
C LYS A 112 16.86 -15.64 0.08
N THR A 113 15.71 -15.15 0.54
CA THR A 113 14.58 -15.99 0.92
C THR A 113 13.78 -16.40 -0.33
N PRO A 114 13.38 -17.66 -0.48
CA PRO A 114 12.61 -18.11 -1.63
C PRO A 114 11.27 -17.37 -1.76
N ILE A 115 10.82 -17.18 -3.01
CA ILE A 115 9.46 -16.71 -3.30
C ILE A 115 8.45 -17.68 -2.66
N GLY A 116 7.40 -17.12 -2.06
CA GLY A 116 6.43 -17.86 -1.26
C GLY A 116 6.86 -18.06 0.19
N ALA A 117 7.96 -17.42 0.64
CA ALA A 117 8.41 -17.36 2.04
C ALA A 117 8.37 -18.75 2.74
N ASN A 118 8.78 -19.81 2.04
CA ASN A 118 8.71 -21.21 2.51
C ASN A 118 7.28 -21.64 2.94
N ARG A 119 6.25 -21.18 2.23
CA ARG A 119 4.81 -21.42 2.47
C ARG A 119 4.23 -20.62 3.66
N LEU A 120 4.91 -19.58 4.11
CA LEU A 120 4.38 -18.66 5.09
C LEU A 120 3.60 -17.56 4.39
N ILE A 121 2.32 -17.38 4.76
CA ILE A 121 1.46 -16.33 4.21
C ILE A 121 1.21 -15.29 5.30
N TYR A 122 1.25 -14.02 4.91
CA TYR A 122 0.87 -12.90 5.79
C TYR A 122 -0.37 -12.20 5.24
N LEU A 123 -1.34 -11.93 6.12
CA LEU A 123 -2.50 -11.10 5.84
C LEU A 123 -2.30 -9.73 6.50
N PRO A 124 -2.28 -8.63 5.71
CA PRO A 124 -1.89 -7.30 6.22
C PRO A 124 -3.01 -6.55 6.96
N TYR A 125 -3.99 -7.22 7.53
CA TYR A 125 -5.21 -6.62 8.08
C TYR A 125 -5.06 -6.15 9.54
N LEU A 126 -3.92 -5.56 9.91
CA LEU A 126 -3.58 -5.21 11.29
C LEU A 126 -4.64 -4.39 12.02
N ASN A 127 -5.26 -3.45 11.32
CA ASN A 127 -6.24 -2.50 11.86
C ASN A 127 -7.60 -2.58 11.14
N GLY A 128 -8.00 -3.76 10.71
CA GLY A 128 -9.15 -3.93 9.84
C GLY A 128 -8.74 -3.78 8.37
N GLU A 129 -9.71 -3.95 7.46
CA GLU A 129 -9.47 -3.80 6.02
C GLU A 129 -10.62 -3.09 5.33
N ARG A 130 -10.28 -2.34 4.26
CA ARG A 130 -11.24 -1.70 3.37
C ARG A 130 -11.54 -2.62 2.19
N THR A 131 -10.84 -2.46 1.10
CA THR A 131 -11.03 -3.25 -0.12
C THR A 131 -10.39 -4.63 -0.01
N PRO A 132 -11.09 -5.71 -0.36
CA PRO A 132 -12.51 -5.80 -0.73
C PRO A 132 -13.43 -6.16 0.45
N HIS A 133 -12.90 -6.29 1.65
CA HIS A 133 -13.59 -6.91 2.79
C HIS A 133 -14.56 -5.95 3.49
N VAL A 134 -14.17 -4.66 3.60
CA VAL A 134 -14.94 -3.61 4.29
C VAL A 134 -15.27 -4.05 5.73
N ASP A 135 -14.29 -4.63 6.41
CA ASP A 135 -14.43 -5.17 7.76
C ASP A 135 -13.39 -4.55 8.73
N PRO A 136 -13.83 -3.71 9.68
CA PRO A 136 -12.95 -3.11 10.66
C PRO A 136 -12.42 -4.12 11.71
N ASN A 137 -12.99 -5.33 11.76
CA ASN A 137 -12.63 -6.36 12.71
C ASN A 137 -11.60 -7.36 12.15
N CYS A 138 -11.24 -7.29 10.87
CA CYS A 138 -10.12 -8.06 10.33
C CYS A 138 -8.85 -7.81 11.15
N ARG A 139 -7.99 -8.82 11.25
CA ARG A 139 -6.69 -8.72 11.92
C ARG A 139 -5.59 -9.36 11.08
N GLY A 140 -4.37 -8.89 11.29
CA GLY A 140 -3.19 -9.47 10.65
C GLY A 140 -2.98 -10.92 11.08
N VAL A 141 -2.52 -11.76 10.17
CA VAL A 141 -2.30 -13.19 10.41
C VAL A 141 -1.01 -13.64 9.72
N PHE A 142 -0.20 -14.42 10.41
CA PHE A 142 0.78 -15.31 9.80
C PHE A 142 0.18 -16.71 9.74
N PHE A 143 -0.03 -17.22 8.53
CA PHE A 143 -0.58 -18.56 8.30
C PHE A 143 0.49 -19.49 7.78
N GLY A 144 0.58 -20.70 8.35
CA GLY A 144 1.57 -21.70 7.95
C GLY A 144 2.90 -21.63 8.72
N LEU A 145 2.97 -20.86 9.82
CA LEU A 145 4.19 -20.75 10.64
C LEU A 145 4.58 -22.11 11.21
N SER A 146 5.87 -22.42 11.11
CA SER A 146 6.48 -23.62 11.66
C SER A 146 7.87 -23.31 12.21
N SER A 147 8.51 -24.28 12.88
CA SER A 147 9.84 -24.13 13.47
C SER A 147 10.99 -23.92 12.44
N MET A 148 10.72 -24.12 11.15
CA MET A 148 11.73 -23.89 10.11
C MET A 148 11.80 -22.40 9.68
N HIS A 149 10.78 -21.60 9.97
CA HIS A 149 10.73 -20.21 9.53
C HIS A 149 11.64 -19.31 10.38
N THR A 150 12.34 -18.45 9.69
CA THR A 150 13.22 -17.44 10.26
C THR A 150 12.58 -16.06 10.19
N THR A 151 13.21 -15.06 10.81
CA THR A 151 12.79 -13.65 10.69
C THR A 151 12.82 -13.17 9.24
N ALA A 152 13.74 -13.69 8.43
CA ALA A 152 13.81 -13.37 6.99
C ALA A 152 12.60 -13.92 6.22
N ASP A 153 12.13 -15.14 6.54
CA ASP A 153 10.92 -15.71 5.97
C ASP A 153 9.69 -14.88 6.35
N MET A 154 9.61 -14.43 7.58
CA MET A 154 8.52 -13.56 8.06
C MET A 154 8.55 -12.21 7.34
N ALA A 155 9.72 -11.59 7.16
CA ALA A 155 9.88 -10.35 6.41
C ALA A 155 9.42 -10.53 4.95
N ARG A 156 9.83 -11.64 4.32
CA ARG A 156 9.41 -12.00 2.97
C ARG A 156 7.90 -12.17 2.87
N ALA A 157 7.30 -12.91 3.81
CA ALA A 157 5.86 -13.12 3.85
C ALA A 157 5.09 -11.80 3.99
N VAL A 158 5.58 -10.86 4.84
CA VAL A 158 4.99 -9.53 4.99
C VAL A 158 5.01 -8.76 3.66
N MET A 159 6.15 -8.72 2.97
CA MET A 159 6.26 -8.00 1.69
C MET A 159 5.37 -8.64 0.61
N GLU A 160 5.31 -9.96 0.54
CA GLU A 160 4.43 -10.68 -0.40
C GLU A 160 2.94 -10.49 -0.05
N GLY A 161 2.59 -10.55 1.24
CA GLY A 161 1.21 -10.33 1.69
C GLY A 161 0.70 -8.92 1.37
N ILE A 162 1.55 -7.90 1.50
CA ILE A 162 1.25 -6.53 1.04
C ILE A 162 0.97 -6.55 -0.48
N GLN A 163 1.83 -7.20 -1.25
CA GLN A 163 1.70 -7.24 -2.71
C GLN A 163 0.45 -8.01 -3.15
N TYR A 164 0.08 -9.08 -2.46
CA TYR A 164 -1.13 -9.86 -2.75
C TYR A 164 -2.43 -9.13 -2.39
N SER A 165 -2.37 -8.14 -1.50
CA SER A 165 -3.52 -7.31 -1.14
C SER A 165 -3.80 -6.17 -2.13
N LEU A 166 -2.87 -5.88 -3.03
CA LEU A 166 -2.96 -4.88 -4.11
C LEU A 166 -3.37 -5.52 -5.42
#